data_d3f81e5be5b0681c66baf424ec375c93
#
_entry.id   d3f81e5be5b0681c66baf424ec375c93
#
_cell.length_a   1.000
_cell.length_b   1.000
_cell.length_c   1.000
_cell.angle_alpha   90.00
_cell.angle_beta   90.00
_cell.angle_gamma   90.00
#
_symmetry.space_group_name_H-M   'P 1'
#
loop_
_entity.id
_entity.type
_entity.pdbx_description
1 polymer ?
#
loop_
_entity_poly.entity_id
_entity_poly.type
_entity_poly.pdbx_seq_one_letter_code
_entity_poly.pdbx_strand_id
1 'polypeptide(L)'
;MSDQDPQPQYPKYPGEGGETFSAGQPPAEYPSATQPEPERPQSIRTAVRLMQVGAGLSALGTIVSIATIGSLKDSIEDSLRDSDPNVSQSTVDAAYSVAIVAGVIGGIIAVLLWLWMAWKNGQGRSWARVVATVFGGLNLLSTLFSLASPQADGFTISFSLINLVLAGAILVFLWRKESSAYYDSVSQRR
;
A
#
# COMPACT_ATOMS: atom_id res chain seq x y z
N MET A 1 -44.02 -53.31 39.36
CA MET A 1 -44.10 -52.65 38.05
C MET A 1 -43.05 -51.58 38.10
N SER A 2 -41.86 -51.94 37.58
CA SER A 2 -40.71 -51.01 37.56
C SER A 2 -40.58 -50.51 36.14
N ASP A 3 -40.98 -49.25 35.93
CA ASP A 3 -40.71 -48.54 34.67
C ASP A 3 -39.22 -48.24 34.57
N GLN A 4 -38.53 -48.99 33.70
CA GLN A 4 -37.17 -48.64 33.25
C GLN A 4 -37.31 -47.73 32.03
N ASP A 5 -37.02 -46.46 32.23
CA ASP A 5 -36.83 -45.52 31.12
C ASP A 5 -35.65 -45.95 30.22
N PRO A 6 -35.85 -45.99 28.91
CA PRO A 6 -34.78 -46.35 27.98
C PRO A 6 -33.77 -45.24 27.92
N GLN A 7 -32.55 -45.51 28.35
CA GLN A 7 -31.41 -44.56 28.22
C GLN A 7 -31.10 -44.33 26.75
N PRO A 8 -30.83 -43.05 26.33
CA PRO A 8 -30.44 -42.76 24.96
C PRO A 8 -29.05 -43.36 24.66
N GLN A 9 -28.99 -44.23 23.65
CA GLN A 9 -27.74 -44.77 23.15
C GLN A 9 -26.99 -43.69 22.39
N TYR A 10 -25.90 -43.16 22.99
CA TYR A 10 -24.94 -42.31 22.30
C TYR A 10 -24.14 -43.15 21.32
N PRO A 11 -23.82 -42.63 20.10
CA PRO A 11 -22.97 -43.34 19.16
C PRO A 11 -21.58 -43.53 19.78
N LYS A 12 -21.13 -44.78 19.84
CA LYS A 12 -19.81 -45.18 20.31
C LYS A 12 -18.77 -44.62 19.35
N TYR A 13 -17.93 -43.73 19.83
CA TYR A 13 -16.75 -43.26 19.04
C TYR A 13 -15.82 -44.45 18.79
N PRO A 14 -15.31 -44.63 17.56
CA PRO A 14 -14.32 -45.64 17.26
C PRO A 14 -12.99 -45.20 17.89
N GLY A 15 -12.71 -45.68 19.09
CA GLY A 15 -11.49 -45.29 19.82
C GLY A 15 -11.33 -45.97 21.18
N GLU A 16 -12.36 -46.70 21.67
CA GLU A 16 -12.26 -47.53 22.90
C GLU A 16 -11.85 -48.96 22.62
N GLY A 17 -10.78 -49.16 21.86
CA GLY A 17 -10.00 -50.36 21.86
C GLY A 17 -8.73 -50.05 22.66
N GLY A 18 -8.63 -50.65 23.86
CA GLY A 18 -7.47 -50.45 24.73
C GLY A 18 -6.19 -50.95 24.08
N GLU A 19 -5.48 -50.06 23.42
CA GLU A 19 -4.08 -50.23 23.11
C GLU A 19 -3.30 -49.74 24.31
N THR A 20 -2.71 -50.69 25.02
CA THR A 20 -1.71 -50.46 26.07
C THR A 20 -0.59 -49.61 25.47
N PHE A 21 -0.51 -48.33 25.88
CA PHE A 21 0.61 -47.47 25.54
C PHE A 21 1.89 -48.12 26.08
N SER A 22 2.68 -48.74 25.17
CA SER A 22 4.02 -49.15 25.46
C SER A 22 4.87 -47.91 25.77
N ALA A 23 5.26 -47.77 27.03
CA ALA A 23 6.17 -46.73 27.48
C ALA A 23 7.53 -46.90 26.80
N GLY A 24 7.74 -46.29 25.65
CA GLY A 24 9.02 -46.34 24.94
C GLY A 24 9.03 -45.93 23.49
N GLN A 25 7.89 -45.70 22.84
CA GLN A 25 7.88 -45.09 21.53
C GLN A 25 7.86 -43.55 21.66
N PRO A 26 8.90 -42.86 21.13
CA PRO A 26 8.80 -41.42 20.99
C PRO A 26 7.55 -41.10 20.16
N PRO A 27 6.83 -39.99 20.46
CA PRO A 27 5.70 -39.55 19.65
C PRO A 27 6.13 -39.57 18.19
N ALA A 28 5.33 -40.21 17.33
CA ALA A 28 5.58 -40.17 15.90
C ALA A 28 5.68 -38.70 15.54
N GLU A 29 6.88 -38.29 15.13
CA GLU A 29 7.12 -36.95 14.60
C GLU A 29 6.27 -36.86 13.32
N TYR A 30 5.05 -36.36 13.47
CA TYR A 30 4.24 -36.02 12.31
C TYR A 30 5.07 -34.99 11.54
N PRO A 31 5.47 -35.29 10.30
CA PRO A 31 6.15 -34.29 9.50
C PRO A 31 5.22 -33.09 9.49
N SER A 32 5.68 -31.98 10.09
CA SER A 32 4.99 -30.70 9.95
C SER A 32 4.90 -30.46 8.46
N ALA A 33 3.76 -30.78 7.87
CA ALA A 33 3.49 -30.52 6.47
C ALA A 33 3.59 -29.01 6.33
N THR A 34 4.78 -28.56 5.95
CA THR A 34 5.03 -27.16 5.59
C THR A 34 4.09 -26.87 4.44
N GLN A 35 2.92 -26.33 4.77
CA GLN A 35 1.94 -25.99 3.74
C GLN A 35 2.62 -25.03 2.78
N PRO A 36 2.68 -25.35 1.47
CA PRO A 36 3.34 -24.51 0.50
C PRO A 36 2.79 -23.07 0.61
N GLU A 37 3.68 -22.08 0.58
CA GLU A 37 3.25 -20.68 0.60
C GLU A 37 2.27 -20.43 -0.54
N PRO A 38 1.17 -19.65 -0.29
CA PRO A 38 0.23 -19.33 -1.34
C PRO A 38 0.95 -18.62 -2.48
N GLU A 39 0.83 -19.13 -3.68
CA GLU A 39 1.38 -18.45 -4.85
C GLU A 39 0.77 -17.07 -5.02
N ARG A 40 1.62 -16.07 -5.26
CA ARG A 40 1.18 -14.69 -5.50
C ARG A 40 0.43 -14.62 -6.84
N PRO A 41 -0.87 -14.25 -6.86
CA PRO A 41 -1.62 -14.09 -8.09
C PRO A 41 -0.96 -13.05 -9.01
N GLN A 42 -1.23 -13.18 -10.31
CA GLN A 42 -0.69 -12.24 -11.29
C GLN A 42 -1.18 -10.80 -11.04
N SER A 43 -2.41 -10.62 -10.55
CA SER A 43 -2.96 -9.32 -10.15
C SER A 43 -2.11 -8.61 -9.10
N ILE A 44 -1.66 -9.34 -8.05
CA ILE A 44 -0.78 -8.78 -7.01
C ILE A 44 0.61 -8.46 -7.59
N ARG A 45 1.16 -9.35 -8.44
CA ARG A 45 2.46 -9.08 -9.09
C ARG A 45 2.40 -7.82 -9.95
N THR A 46 1.30 -7.64 -10.70
CA THR A 46 1.08 -6.45 -11.53
C THR A 46 0.93 -5.20 -10.67
N ALA A 47 0.12 -5.24 -9.61
CA ALA A 47 -0.04 -4.12 -8.68
C ALA A 47 1.31 -3.68 -8.06
N VAL A 48 2.13 -4.65 -7.62
CA VAL A 48 3.47 -4.40 -7.07
C VAL A 48 4.38 -3.74 -8.11
N ARG A 49 4.38 -4.22 -9.36
CA ARG A 49 5.16 -3.60 -10.45
C ARG A 49 4.71 -2.18 -10.74
N LEU A 50 3.40 -1.92 -10.76
CA LEU A 50 2.87 -0.58 -10.95
C LEU A 50 3.26 0.36 -9.79
N MET A 51 3.28 -0.14 -8.55
CA MET A 51 3.78 0.62 -7.41
C MET A 51 5.28 0.95 -7.54
N GLN A 52 6.08 0.02 -8.07
CA GLN A 52 7.50 0.27 -8.36
C GLN A 52 7.68 1.31 -9.47
N VAL A 53 6.81 1.29 -10.50
CA VAL A 53 6.77 2.37 -11.51
C VAL A 53 6.42 3.70 -10.87
N GLY A 54 5.45 3.73 -9.94
CA GLY A 54 5.13 4.92 -9.14
C GLY A 54 6.32 5.46 -8.35
N ALA A 55 7.12 4.57 -7.74
CA ALA A 55 8.37 4.96 -7.07
C ALA A 55 9.38 5.59 -8.05
N GLY A 56 9.54 5.00 -9.24
CA GLY A 56 10.40 5.53 -10.30
C GLY A 56 9.94 6.91 -10.79
N LEU A 57 8.64 7.09 -11.01
CA LEU A 57 8.06 8.38 -11.38
C LEU A 57 8.25 9.45 -10.30
N SER A 58 8.08 9.08 -9.02
CA SER A 58 8.32 9.97 -7.89
C SER A 58 9.79 10.40 -7.81
N ALA A 59 10.73 9.46 -8.01
CA ALA A 59 12.16 9.78 -8.06
C ALA A 59 12.49 10.71 -9.23
N LEU A 60 11.94 10.42 -10.42
CA LEU A 60 12.11 11.26 -11.60
C LEU A 60 11.54 12.67 -11.36
N GLY A 61 10.33 12.77 -10.81
CA GLY A 61 9.71 14.05 -10.47
C GLY A 61 10.55 14.86 -9.49
N THR A 62 11.14 14.22 -8.49
CA THR A 62 12.07 14.86 -7.54
C THR A 62 13.32 15.38 -8.24
N ILE A 63 13.91 14.58 -9.15
CA ILE A 63 15.10 15.02 -9.93
C ILE A 63 14.77 16.21 -10.82
N VAL A 64 13.62 16.18 -11.51
CA VAL A 64 13.17 17.31 -12.35
C VAL A 64 12.94 18.55 -11.50
N SER A 65 12.29 18.42 -10.33
CA SER A 65 12.08 19.54 -9.40
C SER A 65 13.40 20.16 -8.93
N ILE A 66 14.42 19.35 -8.69
CA ILE A 66 15.77 19.84 -8.33
C ILE A 66 16.42 20.56 -9.54
N ALA A 67 16.26 20.02 -10.76
CA ALA A 67 16.82 20.62 -11.96
C ALA A 67 16.17 21.98 -12.32
N THR A 68 14.89 22.16 -11.92
CA THR A 68 14.13 23.40 -12.17
C THR A 68 14.05 24.31 -10.95
N ILE A 69 14.95 24.13 -9.99
CA ILE A 69 14.94 24.83 -8.69
C ILE A 69 15.02 26.36 -8.81
N GLY A 70 15.65 26.86 -9.89
CA GLY A 70 15.74 28.31 -10.16
C GLY A 70 14.37 28.95 -10.44
N SER A 71 13.54 28.32 -11.26
CA SER A 71 12.20 28.84 -11.57
C SER A 71 11.23 28.74 -10.38
N LEU A 72 11.53 27.88 -9.40
CA LEU A 72 10.75 27.79 -8.17
C LEU A 72 10.86 29.08 -7.34
N LYS A 73 12.05 29.69 -7.30
CA LYS A 73 12.26 30.94 -6.56
C LYS A 73 11.41 32.08 -7.14
N ASP A 74 11.41 32.22 -8.46
CA ASP A 74 10.65 33.23 -9.16
C ASP A 74 9.13 33.04 -8.90
N SER A 75 8.65 31.80 -9.00
CA SER A 75 7.23 31.47 -8.71
C SER A 75 6.83 31.76 -7.27
N ILE A 76 7.71 31.52 -6.29
CA ILE A 76 7.47 31.84 -4.88
C ILE A 76 7.44 33.34 -4.68
N GLU A 77 8.38 34.05 -5.27
CA GLU A 77 8.47 35.51 -5.19
C GLU A 77 7.22 36.16 -5.78
N ASP A 78 6.78 35.75 -6.97
CA ASP A 78 5.56 36.22 -7.61
C ASP A 78 4.33 35.98 -6.73
N SER A 79 4.14 34.75 -6.23
CA SER A 79 3.03 34.41 -5.35
C SER A 79 2.99 35.21 -4.06
N LEU A 80 4.15 35.48 -3.46
CA LEU A 80 4.25 36.26 -2.23
C LEU A 80 3.96 37.75 -2.51
N ARG A 81 4.49 38.29 -3.62
CA ARG A 81 4.24 39.70 -4.01
C ARG A 81 2.81 39.97 -4.44
N ASP A 82 2.14 38.98 -5.03
CA ASP A 82 0.69 39.07 -5.34
C ASP A 82 -0.14 39.16 -4.05
N SER A 83 0.31 38.54 -2.97
CA SER A 83 -0.37 38.56 -1.67
C SER A 83 0.03 39.78 -0.82
N ASP A 84 1.29 40.19 -0.85
CA ASP A 84 1.88 41.34 -0.19
C ASP A 84 2.95 42.00 -1.08
N PRO A 85 2.63 43.10 -1.77
CA PRO A 85 3.59 43.81 -2.63
C PRO A 85 4.84 44.29 -1.91
N ASN A 86 4.78 44.43 -0.57
CA ASN A 86 5.91 44.90 0.24
C ASN A 86 6.70 43.75 0.91
N VAL A 87 6.46 42.52 0.49
CA VAL A 87 7.18 41.37 1.06
C VAL A 87 8.70 41.56 0.99
N SER A 88 9.40 41.29 2.09
CA SER A 88 10.85 41.44 2.16
C SER A 88 11.54 40.31 1.40
N GLN A 89 12.72 40.62 0.82
CA GLN A 89 13.51 39.58 0.15
C GLN A 89 13.93 38.45 1.10
N SER A 90 14.14 38.73 2.37
CA SER A 90 14.44 37.73 3.39
C SER A 90 13.28 36.74 3.61
N THR A 91 12.04 37.20 3.47
CA THR A 91 10.86 36.34 3.53
C THR A 91 10.78 35.41 2.31
N VAL A 92 11.08 35.94 1.11
CA VAL A 92 11.15 35.15 -0.12
C VAL A 92 12.24 34.07 0.00
N ASP A 93 13.43 34.43 0.45
CA ASP A 93 14.57 33.50 0.59
C ASP A 93 14.29 32.43 1.66
N ALA A 94 13.60 32.78 2.75
CA ALA A 94 13.18 31.84 3.76
C ALA A 94 12.12 30.85 3.21
N ALA A 95 11.10 31.34 2.51
CA ALA A 95 10.06 30.52 1.90
C ALA A 95 10.66 29.57 0.85
N TYR A 96 11.57 30.06 0.02
CA TYR A 96 12.30 29.25 -0.96
C TYR A 96 13.13 28.14 -0.29
N SER A 97 13.87 28.45 0.76
CA SER A 97 14.67 27.46 1.49
C SER A 97 13.79 26.37 2.11
N VAL A 98 12.67 26.75 2.70
CA VAL A 98 11.68 25.79 3.25
C VAL A 98 11.09 24.92 2.15
N ALA A 99 10.72 25.51 1.00
CA ALA A 99 10.15 24.78 -0.12
C ALA A 99 11.12 23.73 -0.68
N ILE A 100 12.41 24.06 -0.82
CA ILE A 100 13.44 23.09 -1.27
C ILE A 100 13.56 21.93 -0.28
N VAL A 101 13.76 22.23 1.00
CA VAL A 101 13.94 21.20 2.02
C VAL A 101 12.72 20.30 2.09
N ALA A 102 11.51 20.89 2.10
CA ALA A 102 10.26 20.14 2.11
C ALA A 102 10.07 19.30 0.84
N GLY A 103 10.40 19.83 -0.33
CA GLY A 103 10.32 19.13 -1.61
C GLY A 103 11.26 17.93 -1.69
N VAL A 104 12.52 18.09 -1.30
CA VAL A 104 13.52 16.99 -1.30
C VAL A 104 13.13 15.91 -0.29
N ILE A 105 12.82 16.29 0.95
CA ILE A 105 12.40 15.33 1.98
C ILE A 105 11.12 14.64 1.58
N GLY A 106 10.12 15.39 1.10
CA GLY A 106 8.85 14.86 0.62
C GLY A 106 9.01 13.89 -0.54
N GLY A 107 9.88 14.20 -1.49
CA GLY A 107 10.22 13.33 -2.62
C GLY A 107 10.84 12.00 -2.16
N ILE A 108 11.80 12.05 -1.25
CA ILE A 108 12.41 10.85 -0.66
C ILE A 108 11.36 10.01 0.06
N ILE A 109 10.54 10.65 0.90
CA ILE A 109 9.46 9.96 1.62
C ILE A 109 8.49 9.32 0.64
N ALA A 110 8.10 10.00 -0.45
CA ALA A 110 7.20 9.47 -1.45
C ALA A 110 7.77 8.20 -2.11
N VAL A 111 9.04 8.19 -2.51
CA VAL A 111 9.71 7.00 -3.07
C VAL A 111 9.71 5.85 -2.06
N LEU A 112 10.09 6.13 -0.82
CA LEU A 112 10.13 5.11 0.24
C LEU A 112 8.73 4.54 0.54
N LEU A 113 7.71 5.38 0.57
CA LEU A 113 6.32 4.94 0.76
C LEU A 113 5.85 4.03 -0.38
N TRP A 114 6.14 4.37 -1.63
CA TRP A 114 5.82 3.53 -2.78
C TRP A 114 6.48 2.16 -2.69
N LEU A 115 7.78 2.10 -2.39
CA LEU A 115 8.53 0.85 -2.25
C LEU A 115 8.04 0.04 -1.05
N TRP A 116 7.77 0.68 0.07
CA TRP A 116 7.24 0.02 1.27
C TRP A 116 5.85 -0.57 1.01
N MET A 117 4.97 0.19 0.35
CA MET A 117 3.64 -0.30 -0.02
C MET A 117 3.71 -1.46 -1.03
N ALA A 118 4.58 -1.38 -2.03
CA ALA A 118 4.85 -2.47 -2.96
C ALA A 118 5.28 -3.74 -2.23
N TRP A 119 6.20 -3.60 -1.27
CA TRP A 119 6.67 -4.74 -0.47
C TRP A 119 5.57 -5.34 0.41
N LYS A 120 4.81 -4.52 1.15
CA LYS A 120 3.77 -5.01 2.06
C LYS A 120 2.57 -5.61 1.33
N ASN A 121 2.15 -5.04 0.21
CA ASN A 121 1.11 -5.64 -0.62
C ASN A 121 1.59 -6.95 -1.27
N GLY A 122 2.87 -7.02 -1.68
CA GLY A 122 3.49 -8.25 -2.16
C GLY A 122 3.54 -9.37 -1.12
N GLN A 123 3.57 -9.04 0.17
CA GLN A 123 3.49 -10.00 1.27
C GLN A 123 2.06 -10.45 1.61
N GLY A 124 1.03 -9.97 0.92
CA GLY A 124 -0.36 -10.31 1.20
C GLY A 124 -0.89 -9.76 2.52
N ARG A 125 -0.38 -8.62 3.00
CA ARG A 125 -0.90 -8.00 4.21
C ARG A 125 -2.17 -7.23 3.91
N SER A 126 -3.31 -7.69 4.42
CA SER A 126 -4.64 -7.08 4.17
C SER A 126 -4.71 -5.60 4.57
N TRP A 127 -4.06 -5.18 5.67
CA TRP A 127 -4.00 -3.78 6.07
C TRP A 127 -3.30 -2.89 5.03
N ALA A 128 -2.28 -3.43 4.33
CA ALA A 128 -1.56 -2.68 3.31
C ALA A 128 -2.46 -2.30 2.13
N ARG A 129 -3.44 -3.15 1.79
CA ARG A 129 -4.46 -2.86 0.77
C ARG A 129 -5.34 -1.68 1.20
N VAL A 130 -5.76 -1.64 2.47
CA VAL A 130 -6.57 -0.53 3.01
C VAL A 130 -5.79 0.77 2.98
N VAL A 131 -4.54 0.75 3.45
CA VAL A 131 -3.65 1.93 3.43
C VAL A 131 -3.40 2.39 1.99
N ALA A 132 -3.15 1.48 1.04
CA ALA A 132 -3.01 1.83 -0.37
C ALA A 132 -4.28 2.49 -0.94
N THR A 133 -5.46 2.04 -0.50
CA THR A 133 -6.74 2.64 -0.92
C THR A 133 -6.90 4.06 -0.36
N VAL A 134 -6.54 4.28 0.90
CA VAL A 134 -6.59 5.63 1.51
C VAL A 134 -5.63 6.57 0.79
N PHE A 135 -4.37 6.17 0.59
CA PHE A 135 -3.40 6.99 -0.14
C PHE A 135 -3.80 7.23 -1.59
N GLY A 136 -4.32 6.19 -2.28
CA GLY A 136 -4.83 6.30 -3.63
C GLY A 136 -6.02 7.28 -3.72
N GLY A 137 -6.93 7.23 -2.76
CA GLY A 137 -8.06 8.16 -2.66
C GLY A 137 -7.61 9.61 -2.41
N LEU A 138 -6.67 9.82 -1.48
CA LEU A 138 -6.08 11.14 -1.23
C LEU A 138 -5.34 11.68 -2.46
N ASN A 139 -4.57 10.83 -3.14
CA ASN A 139 -3.90 11.18 -4.38
C ASN A 139 -4.91 11.59 -5.46
N LEU A 140 -6.00 10.84 -5.61
CA LEU A 140 -7.07 11.16 -6.56
C LEU A 140 -7.68 12.55 -6.27
N LEU A 141 -8.00 12.83 -5.01
CA LEU A 141 -8.52 14.14 -4.60
C LEU A 141 -7.52 15.26 -4.89
N SER A 142 -6.24 15.09 -4.51
CA SER A 142 -5.19 16.08 -4.80
C SER A 142 -5.01 16.31 -6.30
N THR A 143 -5.08 15.26 -7.10
CA THR A 143 -4.97 15.35 -8.56
C THR A 143 -6.16 16.13 -9.16
N LEU A 144 -7.37 15.85 -8.70
CA LEU A 144 -8.56 16.60 -9.15
C LEU A 144 -8.46 18.09 -8.79
N PHE A 145 -7.98 18.40 -7.58
CA PHE A 145 -7.70 19.77 -7.16
C PHE A 145 -6.65 20.44 -8.05
N SER A 146 -5.56 19.74 -8.37
CA SER A 146 -4.49 20.24 -9.23
C SER A 146 -4.99 20.52 -10.65
N LEU A 147 -5.81 19.62 -11.20
CA LEU A 147 -6.41 19.81 -12.54
C LEU A 147 -7.43 20.94 -12.60
N ALA A 148 -8.09 21.24 -11.49
CA ALA A 148 -9.02 22.35 -11.38
C ALA A 148 -8.33 23.72 -11.20
N SER A 149 -7.01 23.74 -10.98
CA SER A 149 -6.24 24.97 -10.79
C SER A 149 -6.12 25.73 -12.12
N PRO A 150 -6.45 27.03 -12.17
CA PRO A 150 -6.30 27.86 -13.37
C PRO A 150 -4.84 28.00 -13.85
N GLN A 151 -3.88 27.71 -12.96
CA GLN A 151 -2.44 27.83 -13.22
C GLN A 151 -1.79 26.53 -13.65
N ALA A 152 -2.57 25.46 -13.86
CA ALA A 152 -2.04 24.16 -14.26
C ALA A 152 -1.46 24.24 -15.68
N ASP A 153 -0.15 24.07 -15.79
CA ASP A 153 0.56 23.96 -17.07
C ASP A 153 0.41 22.57 -17.70
N GLY A 154 0.79 22.45 -18.97
CA GLY A 154 0.66 21.19 -19.71
C GLY A 154 1.46 20.03 -19.11
N PHE A 155 2.61 20.32 -18.47
CA PHE A 155 3.41 19.30 -17.79
C PHE A 155 2.68 18.79 -16.53
N THR A 156 2.18 19.69 -15.70
CA THR A 156 1.41 19.37 -14.49
C THR A 156 0.17 18.54 -14.83
N ILE A 157 -0.58 18.92 -15.87
CA ILE A 157 -1.75 18.18 -16.33
C ILE A 157 -1.37 16.77 -16.77
N SER A 158 -0.34 16.65 -17.63
CA SER A 158 0.10 15.35 -18.17
C SER A 158 0.60 14.43 -17.05
N PHE A 159 1.40 14.94 -16.15
CA PHE A 159 1.93 14.18 -15.00
C PHE A 159 0.82 13.74 -14.05
N SER A 160 -0.16 14.61 -13.79
CA SER A 160 -1.32 14.32 -12.97
C SER A 160 -2.19 13.22 -13.57
N LEU A 161 -2.43 13.25 -14.89
CA LEU A 161 -3.19 12.20 -15.58
C LEU A 161 -2.48 10.85 -15.53
N ILE A 162 -1.15 10.82 -15.72
CA ILE A 162 -0.37 9.58 -15.60
C ILE A 162 -0.50 9.00 -14.19
N ASN A 163 -0.35 9.83 -13.15
CA ASN A 163 -0.50 9.40 -11.76
C ASN A 163 -1.92 8.92 -11.45
N LEU A 164 -2.95 9.57 -11.99
CA LEU A 164 -4.34 9.17 -11.84
C LEU A 164 -4.60 7.78 -12.42
N VAL A 165 -4.16 7.55 -13.64
CA VAL A 165 -4.30 6.25 -14.32
C VAL A 165 -3.54 5.17 -13.55
N LEU A 166 -2.31 5.47 -13.10
CA LEU A 166 -1.49 4.55 -12.34
C LEU A 166 -2.15 4.17 -11.00
N ALA A 167 -2.62 5.16 -10.23
CA ALA A 167 -3.29 4.92 -8.96
C ALA A 167 -4.58 4.11 -9.14
N GLY A 168 -5.40 4.47 -10.13
CA GLY A 168 -6.61 3.73 -10.47
C GLY A 168 -6.33 2.28 -10.85
N ALA A 169 -5.35 2.04 -11.71
CA ALA A 169 -4.94 0.69 -12.11
C ALA A 169 -4.47 -0.14 -10.89
N ILE A 170 -3.64 0.44 -10.03
CA ILE A 170 -3.19 -0.24 -8.80
C ILE A 170 -4.38 -0.65 -7.94
N LEU A 171 -5.32 0.25 -7.70
CA LEU A 171 -6.52 -0.04 -6.89
C LEU A 171 -7.36 -1.15 -7.53
N VAL A 172 -7.59 -1.10 -8.83
CA VAL A 172 -8.33 -2.15 -9.55
C VAL A 172 -7.65 -3.51 -9.36
N PHE A 173 -6.33 -3.61 -9.52
CA PHE A 173 -5.61 -4.87 -9.34
C PHE A 173 -5.61 -5.36 -7.89
N LEU A 174 -5.53 -4.46 -6.90
CA LEU A 174 -5.57 -4.83 -5.48
C LEU A 174 -6.94 -5.35 -5.03
N TRP A 175 -8.03 -4.89 -5.66
CA TRP A 175 -9.39 -5.27 -5.32
C TRP A 175 -9.99 -6.36 -6.20
N ARG A 176 -9.21 -6.97 -7.08
CA ARG A 176 -9.65 -8.14 -7.83
C ARG A 176 -9.94 -9.33 -6.90
N LYS A 177 -10.86 -10.20 -7.31
CA LYS A 177 -11.24 -11.40 -6.55
C LYS A 177 -10.03 -12.28 -6.22
N GLU A 178 -9.13 -12.47 -7.16
CA GLU A 178 -7.87 -13.24 -6.99
C GLU A 178 -6.98 -12.62 -5.92
N SER A 179 -6.86 -11.29 -5.90
CA SER A 179 -6.10 -10.57 -4.89
C SER A 179 -6.74 -10.70 -3.51
N SER A 180 -8.07 -10.60 -3.42
CA SER A 180 -8.80 -10.77 -2.17
C SER A 180 -8.60 -12.18 -1.60
N ALA A 181 -8.74 -13.22 -2.42
CA ALA A 181 -8.49 -14.61 -2.01
C ALA A 181 -7.06 -14.81 -1.50
N TYR A 182 -6.06 -14.17 -2.14
CA TYR A 182 -4.68 -14.22 -1.68
C TYR A 182 -4.49 -13.57 -0.30
N TYR A 183 -5.04 -12.38 -0.07
CA TYR A 183 -4.97 -11.71 1.23
C TYR A 183 -5.65 -12.54 2.33
N ASP A 184 -6.79 -13.16 2.03
CA ASP A 184 -7.53 -14.00 2.97
C ASP A 184 -6.72 -15.26 3.32
N SER A 185 -6.14 -15.93 2.31
CA SER A 185 -5.32 -17.14 2.52
C SER A 185 -4.06 -16.87 3.36
N VAL A 186 -3.43 -15.70 3.18
CA VAL A 186 -2.27 -15.29 3.99
C VAL A 186 -2.68 -14.88 5.41
N SER A 187 -3.87 -14.27 5.58
CA SER A 187 -4.37 -13.85 6.89
C SER A 187 -4.76 -15.02 7.77
N GLN A 188 -5.31 -16.11 7.20
CA GLN A 188 -5.73 -17.31 7.95
C GLN A 188 -4.55 -18.15 8.48
N ARG A 189 -3.35 -17.94 7.96
CA ARG A 189 -2.13 -18.67 8.38
C ARG A 189 -1.34 -17.99 9.49
N ARG A 190 -1.83 -16.88 10.00
CA ARG A 190 -1.19 -16.09 11.06
C ARG A 190 -1.95 -16.15 12.36
#